data_7406bea73210d0dd161237b12d0d5ca3
#
_entry.id   7406bea73210d0dd161237b12d0d5ca3
#
_cell.length_a   1.000
_cell.length_b   1.000
_cell.length_c   1.000
_cell.angle_alpha   90.00
_cell.angle_beta   90.00
_cell.angle_gamma   90.00
#
_symmetry.space_group_name_H-M   'P 1'
#
loop_
_entity.id
_entity.type
_entity.pdbx_description
1 polymer ?
#
loop_
_entity_poly.entity_id
_entity_poly.type
_entity_poly.pdbx_seq_one_letter_code
_entity_poly.pdbx_strand_id
1 'polypeptide(L)'
;MSYQVLARKWRPGNFDELVGQDHVRRALVNGLDEDRLHHAYLFTGTRGVGKTTIARIFAKSLNCETGVTSKPCGQCTACREIAEGRFVDLIEVDAASRTGVDDTRELLENVQYAPSRGRYKVYLIDEVHMFSKHSFNALLKTLEEPPPHVKFLLATTDPQKLPVTILSRCLQFNLKRLPINLISGQLQHILDADNVEYEPVALQLLAEGADGSMRDGLSLLDQALAFGGGAVREQEVRDMLGTVSRDRVLKILKALMNRDAKAALQEVAALAEFTPDYESVLAELLSMLHHMMLGKTVPEALDEYVSERETLLELCEQISGEDLQLFYQIGLIGRRDLPLAPTERGGFEMVLLRMLAFRPAQAAVPASSNVRGTEQPRQSPSKPTTVTKAAKPPRSTEVGAVAEPAPVQHRAQAKAARVEQDWRQIMEGLAISGMVRQLAANCTLVQQEGNLICLGLDQGHKTLLNPKAEKRLQQALGEYFDADIRLEIEIRPGQEHETPAAAEAREKSERQRQAEKAIEEDGFVQAMKEKFNAEVVPGSVRPVEDN
;
A
#
# COMPACT_ATOMS: atom_id res chain seq x y z
N MET A 1 11.86 41.34 1.51
CA MET A 1 10.69 40.47 1.26
C MET A 1 11.06 39.09 1.77
N SER A 2 10.20 38.41 2.55
CA SER A 2 10.49 37.04 2.95
C SER A 2 10.38 36.12 1.73
N TYR A 3 11.37 35.25 1.53
CA TYR A 3 11.35 34.23 0.49
C TYR A 3 10.12 33.35 0.64
N GLN A 4 9.38 33.13 -0.44
CA GLN A 4 8.22 32.27 -0.46
C GLN A 4 8.49 31.09 -1.41
N VAL A 5 8.35 29.88 -0.92
CA VAL A 5 8.54 28.62 -1.67
C VAL A 5 7.65 28.61 -2.92
N LEU A 6 8.21 28.24 -4.09
CA LEU A 6 7.52 28.24 -5.39
C LEU A 6 6.20 27.47 -5.36
N ALA A 7 6.15 26.33 -4.69
CA ALA A 7 4.93 25.53 -4.54
C ALA A 7 3.77 26.30 -3.85
N ARG A 8 4.06 27.37 -3.11
CA ARG A 8 3.06 28.25 -2.51
C ARG A 8 2.79 29.48 -3.37
N LYS A 9 3.85 30.10 -3.92
CA LYS A 9 3.76 31.28 -4.79
C LYS A 9 2.94 30.98 -6.05
N TRP A 10 3.20 29.84 -6.69
CA TRP A 10 2.60 29.42 -7.95
C TRP A 10 1.42 28.44 -7.78
N ARG A 11 0.77 28.44 -6.60
CA ARG A 11 -0.43 27.63 -6.43
C ARG A 11 -1.58 28.21 -7.25
N PRO A 12 -2.20 27.43 -8.16
CA PRO A 12 -3.31 27.88 -8.99
C PRO A 12 -4.42 28.56 -8.19
N GLY A 13 -4.86 29.72 -8.66
CA GLY A 13 -5.90 30.53 -8.05
C GLY A 13 -7.30 30.24 -8.56
N ASN A 14 -7.41 29.68 -9.77
CA ASN A 14 -8.65 29.33 -10.46
C ASN A 14 -8.50 28.05 -11.28
N PHE A 15 -9.58 27.58 -11.91
CA PHE A 15 -9.57 26.35 -12.69
C PHE A 15 -8.79 26.47 -14.03
N ASP A 16 -8.63 27.68 -14.57
CA ASP A 16 -7.94 27.89 -15.84
C ASP A 16 -6.41 27.82 -15.68
N GLU A 17 -5.89 28.13 -14.48
CA GLU A 17 -4.48 28.01 -14.12
C GLU A 17 -4.08 26.58 -13.72
N LEU A 18 -5.04 25.66 -13.61
CA LEU A 18 -4.77 24.30 -13.20
C LEU A 18 -4.13 23.51 -14.34
N VAL A 19 -2.95 22.96 -14.08
CA VAL A 19 -2.23 22.14 -15.04
C VAL A 19 -2.74 20.71 -15.01
N GLY A 20 -3.18 20.21 -16.17
CA GLY A 20 -3.75 18.88 -16.30
C GLY A 20 -5.10 18.72 -15.60
N GLN A 21 -5.48 17.48 -15.28
CA GLN A 21 -6.73 17.12 -14.59
C GLN A 21 -8.00 17.57 -15.32
N ASP A 22 -8.00 17.66 -16.66
CA ASP A 22 -9.09 18.21 -17.47
C ASP A 22 -10.44 17.56 -17.21
N HIS A 23 -10.45 16.24 -16.94
CA HIS A 23 -11.68 15.50 -16.66
C HIS A 23 -12.32 15.95 -15.34
N VAL A 24 -11.54 16.21 -14.28
CA VAL A 24 -12.03 16.72 -12.99
C VAL A 24 -12.46 18.18 -13.13
N ARG A 25 -11.60 19.00 -13.76
CA ARG A 25 -11.87 20.42 -14.01
C ARG A 25 -13.20 20.59 -14.74
N ARG A 26 -13.41 19.87 -15.86
CA ARG A 26 -14.64 19.96 -16.66
C ARG A 26 -15.88 19.57 -15.86
N ALA A 27 -15.79 18.49 -15.06
CA ALA A 27 -16.93 18.04 -14.26
C ALA A 27 -17.30 19.01 -13.14
N LEU A 28 -16.30 19.62 -12.46
CA LEU A 28 -16.54 20.62 -11.43
C LEU A 28 -17.07 21.94 -11.99
N VAL A 29 -16.54 22.39 -13.12
CA VAL A 29 -17.02 23.59 -13.84
C VAL A 29 -18.48 23.43 -14.26
N ASN A 30 -18.82 22.32 -14.88
CA ASN A 30 -20.22 22.03 -15.27
C ASN A 30 -21.15 21.98 -14.05
N GLY A 31 -20.71 21.33 -12.95
CA GLY A 31 -21.51 21.27 -11.72
C GLY A 31 -21.77 22.65 -11.10
N LEU A 32 -20.79 23.57 -11.17
CA LEU A 32 -20.91 24.95 -10.71
C LEU A 32 -21.83 25.79 -11.62
N ASP A 33 -21.69 25.66 -12.94
CA ASP A 33 -22.44 26.44 -13.92
C ASP A 33 -23.90 26.01 -14.03
N GLU A 34 -24.20 24.71 -13.75
CA GLU A 34 -25.54 24.15 -13.74
C GLU A 34 -26.22 24.16 -12.35
N ASP A 35 -25.56 24.71 -11.33
CA ASP A 35 -25.98 24.72 -9.91
C ASP A 35 -26.29 23.29 -9.38
N ARG A 36 -25.58 22.29 -9.89
CA ARG A 36 -25.67 20.89 -9.47
C ARG A 36 -24.60 20.57 -8.44
N LEU A 37 -24.79 21.08 -7.22
CA LEU A 37 -23.80 21.01 -6.15
C LEU A 37 -24.10 19.86 -5.19
N HIS A 38 -23.29 18.81 -5.23
CA HIS A 38 -23.34 17.74 -4.24
C HIS A 38 -22.92 18.24 -2.85
N HIS A 39 -23.32 17.55 -1.78
CA HIS A 39 -22.93 17.90 -0.42
C HIS A 39 -21.51 17.45 -0.05
N ALA A 40 -20.98 16.38 -0.68
CA ALA A 40 -19.67 15.84 -0.40
C ALA A 40 -18.92 15.45 -1.68
N TYR A 41 -17.66 15.85 -1.75
CA TYR A 41 -16.72 15.54 -2.84
C TYR A 41 -15.52 14.81 -2.27
N LEU A 42 -15.05 13.78 -2.96
CA LEU A 42 -13.86 13.04 -2.58
C LEU A 42 -12.82 13.12 -3.72
N PHE A 43 -11.69 13.74 -3.43
CA PHE A 43 -10.54 13.84 -4.34
C PHE A 43 -9.52 12.76 -3.98
N THR A 44 -9.29 11.81 -4.88
CA THR A 44 -8.32 10.73 -4.72
C THR A 44 -7.14 10.90 -5.66
N GLY A 45 -5.98 10.35 -5.33
CA GLY A 45 -4.78 10.40 -6.17
C GLY A 45 -3.50 10.53 -5.34
N THR A 46 -2.36 10.34 -5.98
CA THR A 46 -1.04 10.41 -5.33
C THR A 46 -0.77 11.78 -4.70
N ARG A 47 0.25 11.86 -3.85
CA ARG A 47 0.67 13.13 -3.24
C ARG A 47 1.08 14.14 -4.32
N GLY A 48 0.79 15.42 -4.13
CA GLY A 48 1.28 16.51 -4.97
C GLY A 48 0.56 16.72 -6.31
N VAL A 49 -0.46 15.89 -6.67
CA VAL A 49 -1.21 15.99 -7.95
C VAL A 49 -2.27 17.11 -7.97
N GLY A 50 -2.46 17.84 -6.86
CA GLY A 50 -3.35 19.00 -6.80
C GLY A 50 -4.67 18.80 -6.04
N LYS A 51 -4.88 17.72 -5.27
CA LYS A 51 -6.12 17.47 -4.51
C LYS A 51 -6.57 18.66 -3.67
N THR A 52 -5.74 19.11 -2.75
CA THR A 52 -6.02 20.25 -1.85
C THR A 52 -6.14 21.57 -2.63
N THR A 53 -5.42 21.72 -3.74
CA THR A 53 -5.51 22.92 -4.62
C THR A 53 -6.87 23.01 -5.29
N ILE A 54 -7.34 21.91 -5.91
CA ILE A 54 -8.67 21.84 -6.51
C ILE A 54 -9.76 22.10 -5.47
N ALA A 55 -9.65 21.51 -4.30
CA ALA A 55 -10.60 21.70 -3.21
C ALA A 55 -10.68 23.20 -2.79
N ARG A 56 -9.54 23.89 -2.69
CA ARG A 56 -9.53 25.33 -2.37
C ARG A 56 -10.09 26.20 -3.50
N ILE A 57 -9.81 25.88 -4.77
CA ILE A 57 -10.42 26.56 -5.92
C ILE A 57 -11.93 26.38 -5.87
N PHE A 58 -12.40 25.18 -5.61
CA PHE A 58 -13.81 24.88 -5.49
C PHE A 58 -14.47 25.63 -4.30
N ALA A 59 -13.80 25.70 -3.15
CA ALA A 59 -14.25 26.51 -2.01
C ALA A 59 -14.37 28.01 -2.34
N LYS A 60 -13.42 28.57 -3.15
CA LYS A 60 -13.51 29.94 -3.68
C LYS A 60 -14.73 30.10 -4.59
N SER A 61 -14.95 29.13 -5.48
CA SER A 61 -16.08 29.14 -6.43
C SER A 61 -17.43 29.11 -5.74
N LEU A 62 -17.54 28.39 -4.62
CA LEU A 62 -18.76 28.35 -3.78
C LEU A 62 -19.02 29.66 -3.00
N ASN A 63 -17.95 30.31 -2.53
CA ASN A 63 -18.04 31.44 -1.59
C ASN A 63 -17.65 32.79 -2.22
N CYS A 64 -17.39 32.86 -3.51
CA CYS A 64 -17.07 34.14 -4.17
C CYS A 64 -18.23 35.12 -4.02
N GLU A 65 -17.95 36.38 -3.66
CA GLU A 65 -18.98 37.42 -3.45
C GLU A 65 -19.79 37.71 -4.73
N THR A 66 -19.23 37.45 -5.92
CA THR A 66 -19.95 37.61 -7.19
C THR A 66 -21.03 36.56 -7.43
N GLY A 67 -21.04 35.48 -6.68
CA GLY A 67 -21.98 34.34 -6.83
C GLY A 67 -21.26 33.00 -6.79
N VAL A 68 -22.02 31.91 -6.83
CA VAL A 68 -21.49 30.58 -7.14
C VAL A 68 -21.07 30.63 -8.62
N THR A 69 -19.82 30.30 -8.91
CA THR A 69 -19.26 30.48 -10.26
C THR A 69 -18.08 29.56 -10.49
N SER A 70 -17.93 29.07 -11.72
CA SER A 70 -16.71 28.36 -12.14
C SER A 70 -15.47 29.27 -12.27
N LYS A 71 -15.66 30.60 -12.31
CA LYS A 71 -14.61 31.60 -12.41
C LYS A 71 -14.62 32.55 -11.20
N PRO A 72 -14.06 32.13 -10.05
CA PRO A 72 -14.00 32.99 -8.88
C PRO A 72 -13.15 34.24 -9.18
N CYS A 73 -13.62 35.41 -8.71
CA CYS A 73 -13.02 36.70 -9.09
C CYS A 73 -11.56 36.90 -8.58
N GLY A 74 -11.13 36.14 -7.57
CA GLY A 74 -9.78 36.23 -6.99
C GLY A 74 -9.50 37.49 -6.17
N GLN A 75 -10.35 38.52 -6.23
CA GLN A 75 -10.12 39.84 -5.65
C GLN A 75 -10.98 40.18 -4.45
N CYS A 76 -12.16 39.56 -4.31
CA CYS A 76 -13.06 39.79 -3.17
C CYS A 76 -12.46 39.27 -1.86
N THR A 77 -13.03 39.69 -0.74
CA THR A 77 -12.53 39.32 0.59
C THR A 77 -12.51 37.80 0.78
N ALA A 78 -13.58 37.11 0.42
CA ALA A 78 -13.66 35.66 0.52
C ALA A 78 -12.57 34.96 -0.33
N CYS A 79 -12.38 35.37 -1.60
CA CYS A 79 -11.37 34.76 -2.47
C CYS A 79 -9.95 34.95 -1.93
N ARG A 80 -9.62 36.13 -1.39
CA ARG A 80 -8.30 36.41 -0.81
C ARG A 80 -8.06 35.65 0.47
N GLU A 81 -9.02 35.69 1.39
CA GLU A 81 -8.92 34.99 2.68
C GLU A 81 -8.81 33.46 2.49
N ILE A 82 -9.54 32.86 1.52
CA ILE A 82 -9.41 31.44 1.17
C ILE A 82 -8.02 31.15 0.60
N ALA A 83 -7.48 32.04 -0.28
CA ALA A 83 -6.13 31.84 -0.82
C ALA A 83 -5.06 31.88 0.27
N GLU A 84 -5.23 32.74 1.26
CA GLU A 84 -4.32 32.89 2.39
C GLU A 84 -4.56 31.85 3.51
N GLY A 85 -5.67 31.08 3.46
CA GLY A 85 -6.04 30.09 4.46
C GLY A 85 -6.59 30.69 5.75
N ARG A 86 -7.24 31.87 5.69
CA ARG A 86 -7.77 32.61 6.83
C ARG A 86 -9.31 32.79 6.81
N PHE A 87 -9.98 32.23 5.82
CA PHE A 87 -11.44 32.36 5.69
C PHE A 87 -12.15 31.54 6.76
N VAL A 88 -13.01 32.21 7.56
CA VAL A 88 -13.65 31.62 8.74
C VAL A 88 -14.56 30.44 8.40
N ASP A 89 -15.25 30.49 7.25
CA ASP A 89 -16.18 29.43 6.84
C ASP A 89 -15.51 28.36 5.96
N LEU A 90 -14.18 28.38 5.79
CA LEU A 90 -13.37 27.28 5.27
C LEU A 90 -12.57 26.66 6.41
N ILE A 91 -13.04 25.53 6.89
CA ILE A 91 -12.40 24.78 7.97
C ILE A 91 -11.50 23.72 7.32
N GLU A 92 -10.21 23.98 7.35
CA GLU A 92 -9.20 23.10 6.76
C GLU A 92 -8.55 22.26 7.85
N VAL A 93 -8.64 20.94 7.71
CA VAL A 93 -8.13 19.94 8.68
C VAL A 93 -7.27 18.94 7.96
N ASP A 94 -6.05 18.78 8.42
CA ASP A 94 -5.18 17.67 8.06
C ASP A 94 -5.42 16.52 9.05
N ALA A 95 -6.00 15.44 8.57
CA ALA A 95 -6.32 14.28 9.38
C ALA A 95 -5.08 13.54 9.92
N ALA A 96 -3.91 13.75 9.33
CA ALA A 96 -2.66 13.20 9.81
C ALA A 96 -2.13 13.93 11.05
N SER A 97 -2.41 15.23 11.18
CA SER A 97 -1.96 16.06 12.31
C SER A 97 -2.99 16.14 13.45
N ARG A 98 -4.27 15.86 13.15
CA ARG A 98 -5.38 15.86 14.13
C ARG A 98 -6.05 14.49 14.18
N THR A 99 -5.40 13.52 14.82
CA THR A 99 -5.89 12.14 14.96
C THR A 99 -6.83 11.94 16.14
N GLY A 100 -7.03 12.96 16.99
CA GLY A 100 -7.90 12.90 18.16
C GLY A 100 -9.37 12.71 17.78
N VAL A 101 -10.05 11.78 18.45
CA VAL A 101 -11.50 11.57 18.27
C VAL A 101 -12.28 12.81 18.73
N ASP A 102 -11.80 13.43 19.79
CA ASP A 102 -12.44 14.61 20.40
C ASP A 102 -12.33 15.84 19.49
N ASP A 103 -11.18 16.05 18.83
CA ASP A 103 -10.97 17.14 17.86
C ASP A 103 -11.94 17.03 16.67
N THR A 104 -12.09 15.80 16.15
CA THR A 104 -13.01 15.53 15.02
C THR A 104 -14.47 15.72 15.45
N ARG A 105 -14.81 15.34 16.67
CA ARG A 105 -16.15 15.47 17.21
C ARG A 105 -16.53 16.93 17.41
N GLU A 106 -15.67 17.74 18.02
CA GLU A 106 -15.84 19.18 18.18
C GLU A 106 -16.03 19.87 16.82
N LEU A 107 -15.23 19.49 15.82
CA LEU A 107 -15.34 20.00 14.46
C LEU A 107 -16.71 19.69 13.85
N LEU A 108 -17.22 18.46 14.03
CA LEU A 108 -18.51 18.03 13.47
C LEU A 108 -19.71 18.56 14.26
N GLU A 109 -19.60 18.82 15.55
CA GLU A 109 -20.65 19.48 16.36
C GLU A 109 -20.93 20.89 15.83
N ASN A 110 -19.92 21.56 15.29
CA ASN A 110 -20.05 22.89 14.70
C ASN A 110 -20.70 22.92 13.30
N VAL A 111 -20.98 21.76 12.68
CA VAL A 111 -21.56 21.67 11.32
C VAL A 111 -22.99 22.23 11.27
N GLN A 112 -23.74 22.11 12.34
CA GLN A 112 -25.14 22.56 12.40
C GLN A 112 -25.32 24.09 12.30
N TYR A 113 -24.29 24.85 12.64
CA TYR A 113 -24.34 26.30 12.63
C TYR A 113 -24.17 26.86 11.22
N ALA A 114 -24.99 27.87 10.90
CA ALA A 114 -24.90 28.59 9.63
C ALA A 114 -23.52 29.23 9.44
N PRO A 115 -23.06 29.42 8.17
CA PRO A 115 -21.83 30.12 7.89
C PRO A 115 -21.87 31.56 8.41
N SER A 116 -20.73 32.11 8.84
CA SER A 116 -20.63 33.43 9.42
C SER A 116 -20.62 34.54 8.35
N ARG A 117 -19.95 34.32 7.23
CA ARG A 117 -19.75 35.30 6.16
C ARG A 117 -19.96 34.73 4.76
N GLY A 118 -19.67 33.43 4.55
CA GLY A 118 -19.81 32.74 3.28
C GLY A 118 -21.24 32.32 2.97
N ARG A 119 -21.46 31.84 1.73
CA ARG A 119 -22.72 31.14 1.37
C ARG A 119 -22.74 29.73 1.89
N TYR A 120 -21.59 29.09 1.85
CA TYR A 120 -21.40 27.71 2.29
C TYR A 120 -20.30 27.63 3.35
N LYS A 121 -20.53 26.81 4.37
CA LYS A 121 -19.53 26.37 5.31
C LYS A 121 -18.83 25.14 4.71
N VAL A 122 -17.55 25.27 4.42
CA VAL A 122 -16.78 24.25 3.69
C VAL A 122 -15.81 23.56 4.63
N TYR A 123 -15.90 22.25 4.72
CA TYR A 123 -14.97 21.40 5.46
C TYR A 123 -14.01 20.74 4.49
N LEU A 124 -12.77 21.19 4.45
CA LEU A 124 -11.69 20.57 3.68
C LEU A 124 -10.89 19.66 4.59
N ILE A 125 -11.03 18.36 4.38
CA ILE A 125 -10.35 17.35 5.19
C ILE A 125 -9.32 16.67 4.30
N ASP A 126 -8.03 16.95 4.56
CA ASP A 126 -6.92 16.34 3.83
C ASP A 126 -6.48 15.04 4.52
N GLU A 127 -6.03 14.07 3.73
CA GLU A 127 -5.64 12.71 4.13
C GLU A 127 -6.68 12.03 5.04
N VAL A 128 -7.96 12.14 4.65
CA VAL A 128 -9.10 11.67 5.44
C VAL A 128 -9.00 10.17 5.83
N HIS A 129 -8.22 9.37 5.11
CA HIS A 129 -7.97 7.96 5.47
C HIS A 129 -7.24 7.77 6.81
N MET A 130 -6.65 8.83 7.36
CA MET A 130 -6.02 8.82 8.69
C MET A 130 -7.02 8.94 9.84
N PHE A 131 -8.29 9.17 9.56
CA PHE A 131 -9.32 9.23 10.58
C PHE A 131 -9.50 7.88 11.29
N SER A 132 -9.79 7.95 12.59
CA SER A 132 -10.19 6.79 13.39
C SER A 132 -11.56 6.25 12.97
N LYS A 133 -11.86 5.00 13.30
CA LYS A 133 -13.22 4.43 13.09
C LYS A 133 -14.32 5.26 13.75
N HIS A 134 -14.04 5.86 14.91
CA HIS A 134 -14.98 6.72 15.62
C HIS A 134 -15.23 8.05 14.90
N SER A 135 -14.15 8.67 14.36
CA SER A 135 -14.23 9.89 13.54
C SER A 135 -15.02 9.65 12.27
N PHE A 136 -14.82 8.50 11.59
CA PHE A 136 -15.62 8.11 10.43
C PHE A 136 -17.10 7.96 10.76
N ASN A 137 -17.44 7.32 11.88
CA ASN A 137 -18.84 7.16 12.31
C ASN A 137 -19.52 8.50 12.64
N ALA A 138 -18.78 9.46 13.18
CA ALA A 138 -19.28 10.81 13.41
C ALA A 138 -19.52 11.55 12.09
N LEU A 139 -18.58 11.45 11.13
CA LEU A 139 -18.70 12.04 9.80
C LEU A 139 -19.88 11.45 9.01
N LEU A 140 -20.10 10.12 9.10
CA LEU A 140 -21.19 9.42 8.41
C LEU A 140 -22.56 10.00 8.75
N LYS A 141 -22.84 10.31 10.02
CA LYS A 141 -24.11 10.91 10.45
C LYS A 141 -24.40 12.22 9.72
N THR A 142 -23.37 13.04 9.55
CA THR A 142 -23.51 14.34 8.87
C THR A 142 -23.57 14.20 7.34
N LEU A 143 -22.94 13.14 6.78
CA LEU A 143 -23.03 12.85 5.35
C LEU A 143 -24.37 12.22 4.95
N GLU A 144 -25.09 11.59 5.88
CA GLU A 144 -26.44 11.03 5.66
C GLU A 144 -27.49 12.14 5.63
N GLU A 145 -27.42 13.09 6.55
CA GLU A 145 -28.34 14.21 6.64
C GLU A 145 -27.56 15.55 6.64
N PRO A 146 -26.97 15.92 5.48
CA PRO A 146 -26.13 17.10 5.40
C PRO A 146 -26.97 18.39 5.46
N PRO A 147 -26.60 19.38 6.31
CA PRO A 147 -27.22 20.68 6.26
C PRO A 147 -27.01 21.33 4.88
N PRO A 148 -27.99 22.04 4.31
CA PRO A 148 -27.93 22.57 2.94
C PRO A 148 -26.80 23.58 2.73
N HIS A 149 -26.38 24.25 3.79
CA HIS A 149 -25.32 25.27 3.79
C HIS A 149 -23.92 24.66 3.97
N VAL A 150 -23.77 23.33 4.08
CA VAL A 150 -22.49 22.67 4.34
C VAL A 150 -22.02 21.91 3.11
N LYS A 151 -20.71 21.99 2.82
CA LYS A 151 -20.04 21.22 1.79
C LYS A 151 -18.80 20.54 2.36
N PHE A 152 -18.66 19.24 2.10
CA PHE A 152 -17.47 18.46 2.47
C PHE A 152 -16.57 18.25 1.25
N LEU A 153 -15.31 18.61 1.39
CA LEU A 153 -14.26 18.40 0.40
C LEU A 153 -13.21 17.48 1.03
N LEU A 154 -13.29 16.21 0.73
CA LEU A 154 -12.42 15.18 1.29
C LEU A 154 -11.28 14.91 0.31
N ALA A 155 -10.06 14.78 0.81
CA ALA A 155 -8.90 14.41 0.01
C ALA A 155 -8.19 13.20 0.62
N THR A 156 -7.71 12.28 -0.21
CA THR A 156 -6.97 11.10 0.24
C THR A 156 -5.97 10.63 -0.80
N THR A 157 -4.85 10.11 -0.33
CA THR A 157 -3.88 9.37 -1.16
C THR A 157 -4.24 7.89 -1.27
N ASP A 158 -5.01 7.35 -0.31
CA ASP A 158 -5.37 5.94 -0.25
C ASP A 158 -6.89 5.76 -0.10
N PRO A 159 -7.64 5.66 -1.21
CA PRO A 159 -9.09 5.45 -1.16
C PRO A 159 -9.49 4.06 -0.65
N GLN A 160 -8.58 3.07 -0.69
CA GLN A 160 -8.91 1.70 -0.25
C GLN A 160 -9.07 1.60 1.27
N LYS A 161 -8.46 2.50 2.03
CA LYS A 161 -8.61 2.58 3.48
C LYS A 161 -9.93 3.23 3.92
N LEU A 162 -10.69 3.82 2.99
CA LEU A 162 -11.96 4.46 3.33
C LEU A 162 -13.11 3.45 3.40
N PRO A 163 -13.99 3.57 4.40
CA PRO A 163 -15.20 2.75 4.46
C PRO A 163 -16.08 2.95 3.21
N VAL A 164 -16.63 1.86 2.69
CA VAL A 164 -17.54 1.89 1.52
C VAL A 164 -18.75 2.80 1.77
N THR A 165 -19.18 2.91 3.02
CA THR A 165 -20.26 3.81 3.45
C THR A 165 -19.97 5.29 3.22
N ILE A 166 -18.72 5.72 3.33
CA ILE A 166 -18.27 7.08 2.98
C ILE A 166 -18.22 7.23 1.45
N LEU A 167 -17.60 6.25 0.77
CA LEU A 167 -17.42 6.28 -0.68
C LEU A 167 -18.76 6.40 -1.42
N SER A 168 -19.81 5.71 -0.94
CA SER A 168 -21.15 5.73 -1.54
C SER A 168 -21.91 7.05 -1.38
N ARG A 169 -21.47 7.94 -0.47
CA ARG A 169 -22.10 9.25 -0.17
C ARG A 169 -21.33 10.43 -0.73
N CYS A 170 -20.19 10.17 -1.36
CA CYS A 170 -19.33 11.20 -1.94
C CYS A 170 -19.29 11.11 -3.46
N LEU A 171 -19.28 12.26 -4.12
CA LEU A 171 -18.93 12.33 -5.55
C LEU A 171 -17.42 12.20 -5.69
N GLN A 172 -16.94 11.13 -6.31
CA GLN A 172 -15.53 10.77 -6.34
C GLN A 172 -14.85 11.30 -7.60
N PHE A 173 -13.67 11.91 -7.40
CA PHE A 173 -12.79 12.40 -8.46
C PHE A 173 -11.39 11.83 -8.29
N ASN A 174 -10.96 11.05 -9.28
CA ASN A 174 -9.61 10.48 -9.28
C ASN A 174 -8.67 11.37 -10.08
N LEU A 175 -7.70 11.98 -9.39
CA LEU A 175 -6.65 12.79 -9.98
C LEU A 175 -5.52 11.89 -10.46
N LYS A 176 -5.09 12.08 -11.68
CA LYS A 176 -4.03 11.31 -12.32
C LYS A 176 -2.66 11.94 -12.03
N ARG A 177 -1.60 11.13 -12.08
CA ARG A 177 -0.24 11.64 -12.16
C ARG A 177 -0.09 12.52 -13.38
N LEU A 178 0.68 13.59 -13.24
CA LEU A 178 0.93 14.50 -14.34
C LEU A 178 2.01 13.93 -15.26
N PRO A 179 1.82 13.96 -16.58
CA PRO A 179 2.87 13.62 -17.54
C PRO A 179 4.08 14.56 -17.41
N ILE A 180 5.26 14.04 -17.72
CA ILE A 180 6.53 14.78 -17.64
C ILE A 180 6.47 16.08 -18.44
N ASN A 181 5.91 16.05 -19.65
CA ASN A 181 5.78 17.23 -20.52
C ASN A 181 4.93 18.35 -19.92
N LEU A 182 3.89 18.04 -19.15
CA LEU A 182 3.08 19.04 -18.45
C LEU A 182 3.82 19.64 -17.26
N ILE A 183 4.60 18.84 -16.54
CA ILE A 183 5.40 19.34 -15.43
C ILE A 183 6.52 20.23 -15.97
N SER A 184 7.31 19.75 -16.93
CA SER A 184 8.41 20.54 -17.53
C SER A 184 7.90 21.85 -18.16
N GLY A 185 6.75 21.83 -18.86
CA GLY A 185 6.13 23.03 -19.41
C GLY A 185 5.71 24.03 -18.33
N GLN A 186 5.21 23.56 -17.18
CA GLN A 186 4.88 24.45 -16.06
C GLN A 186 6.12 25.01 -15.40
N LEU A 187 7.18 24.21 -15.22
CA LEU A 187 8.46 24.70 -14.70
C LEU A 187 9.06 25.78 -15.62
N GLN A 188 9.02 25.55 -16.93
CA GLN A 188 9.43 26.50 -17.93
C GLN A 188 8.65 27.83 -17.83
N HIS A 189 7.33 27.76 -17.79
CA HIS A 189 6.46 28.92 -17.63
C HIS A 189 6.82 29.78 -16.40
N ILE A 190 7.14 29.13 -15.29
CA ILE A 190 7.52 29.78 -14.03
C ILE A 190 8.86 30.49 -14.18
N LEU A 191 9.86 29.83 -14.77
CA LEU A 191 11.19 30.41 -14.96
C LEU A 191 11.17 31.59 -15.96
N ASP A 192 10.38 31.47 -17.03
CA ASP A 192 10.15 32.55 -17.98
C ASP A 192 9.52 33.79 -17.30
N ALA A 193 8.53 33.55 -16.42
CA ALA A 193 7.87 34.62 -15.67
C ALA A 193 8.79 35.28 -14.63
N ASP A 194 9.69 34.54 -14.03
CA ASP A 194 10.66 35.04 -13.05
C ASP A 194 11.99 35.49 -13.72
N ASN A 195 12.11 35.39 -15.07
CA ASN A 195 13.29 35.72 -15.89
C ASN A 195 14.56 35.02 -15.42
N VAL A 196 14.48 33.75 -15.18
CA VAL A 196 15.58 32.88 -14.77
C VAL A 196 16.12 32.10 -15.97
N GLU A 197 17.45 32.01 -16.08
CA GLU A 197 18.12 31.22 -17.13
C GLU A 197 18.00 29.73 -16.82
N TYR A 198 17.66 28.92 -17.82
CA TYR A 198 17.53 27.47 -17.68
C TYR A 198 17.91 26.72 -18.95
N GLU A 199 18.31 25.46 -18.78
CA GLU A 199 18.50 24.53 -19.87
C GLU A 199 17.27 23.56 -19.96
N PRO A 200 16.71 23.33 -21.16
CA PRO A 200 15.53 22.47 -21.33
C PRO A 200 15.71 21.06 -20.78
N VAL A 201 16.93 20.50 -20.90
CA VAL A 201 17.26 19.16 -20.37
C VAL A 201 17.18 19.14 -18.84
N ALA A 202 17.61 20.21 -18.18
CA ALA A 202 17.50 20.33 -16.73
C ALA A 202 16.04 20.27 -16.25
N LEU A 203 15.13 20.94 -16.98
CA LEU A 203 13.69 20.90 -16.65
C LEU A 203 13.09 19.52 -16.85
N GLN A 204 13.54 18.79 -17.85
CA GLN A 204 13.10 17.41 -18.06
C GLN A 204 13.55 16.51 -16.91
N LEU A 205 14.80 16.63 -16.46
CA LEU A 205 15.33 15.88 -15.31
C LEU A 205 14.53 16.17 -14.03
N LEU A 206 14.21 17.46 -13.77
CA LEU A 206 13.38 17.83 -12.63
C LEU A 206 11.96 17.26 -12.73
N ALA A 207 11.38 17.24 -13.94
CA ALA A 207 10.05 16.69 -14.18
C ALA A 207 10.01 15.16 -14.05
N GLU A 208 11.06 14.47 -14.46
CA GLU A 208 11.25 13.02 -14.22
C GLU A 208 11.37 12.74 -12.72
N GLY A 209 12.22 13.48 -12.00
CA GLY A 209 12.38 13.34 -10.54
C GLY A 209 11.13 13.67 -9.73
N ALA A 210 10.20 14.44 -10.30
CA ALA A 210 8.92 14.78 -9.66
C ALA A 210 7.90 13.64 -9.65
N ASP A 211 8.10 12.56 -10.39
CA ASP A 211 7.25 11.35 -10.44
C ASP A 211 5.74 11.66 -10.57
N GLY A 212 5.39 12.61 -11.44
CA GLY A 212 4.00 13.00 -11.70
C GLY A 212 3.39 13.93 -10.65
N SER A 213 4.18 14.46 -9.70
CA SER A 213 3.78 15.39 -8.66
C SER A 213 4.23 16.82 -8.99
N MET A 214 3.30 17.73 -9.26
CA MET A 214 3.64 19.14 -9.48
C MET A 214 4.28 19.78 -8.24
N ARG A 215 3.84 19.41 -7.04
CA ARG A 215 4.39 19.95 -5.79
C ARG A 215 5.86 19.58 -5.62
N ASP A 216 6.20 18.32 -5.89
CA ASP A 216 7.57 17.85 -5.76
C ASP A 216 8.45 18.44 -6.88
N GLY A 217 7.93 18.58 -8.12
CA GLY A 217 8.59 19.28 -9.20
C GLY A 217 8.94 20.74 -8.86
N LEU A 218 8.00 21.46 -8.24
CA LEU A 218 8.26 22.84 -7.78
C LEU A 218 9.24 22.90 -6.60
N SER A 219 9.23 21.89 -5.72
CA SER A 219 10.19 21.81 -4.62
C SER A 219 11.61 21.47 -5.13
N LEU A 220 11.72 20.59 -6.12
CA LEU A 220 12.98 20.30 -6.80
C LEU A 220 13.50 21.53 -7.56
N LEU A 221 12.61 22.30 -8.18
CA LEU A 221 12.99 23.56 -8.84
C LEU A 221 13.53 24.59 -7.84
N ASP A 222 12.90 24.74 -6.66
CA ASP A 222 13.41 25.60 -5.59
C ASP A 222 14.82 25.18 -5.15
N GLN A 223 15.06 23.88 -5.03
CA GLN A 223 16.37 23.34 -4.69
C GLN A 223 17.40 23.59 -5.80
N ALA A 224 17.01 23.37 -7.07
CA ALA A 224 17.88 23.61 -8.22
C ALA A 224 18.31 25.07 -8.34
N LEU A 225 17.39 26.00 -8.12
CA LEU A 225 17.68 27.45 -8.08
C LEU A 225 18.65 27.81 -6.95
N ALA A 226 18.48 27.19 -5.77
CA ALA A 226 19.39 27.43 -4.64
C ALA A 226 20.78 26.84 -4.90
N PHE A 227 20.87 25.67 -5.51
CA PHE A 227 22.12 24.97 -5.82
C PHE A 227 22.88 25.65 -6.96
N GLY A 228 22.18 26.05 -8.04
CA GLY A 228 22.73 26.68 -9.23
C GLY A 228 22.90 28.21 -9.14
N GLY A 229 22.81 28.79 -7.92
CA GLY A 229 23.05 30.21 -7.72
C GLY A 229 22.09 31.12 -8.49
N GLY A 230 20.88 30.66 -8.81
CA GLY A 230 19.83 31.41 -9.52
C GLY A 230 19.67 31.07 -10.99
N ALA A 231 20.39 30.07 -11.52
CA ALA A 231 20.18 29.48 -12.83
C ALA A 231 19.87 27.98 -12.70
N VAL A 232 19.29 27.37 -13.73
CA VAL A 232 18.95 25.94 -13.73
C VAL A 232 19.69 25.26 -14.88
N ARG A 233 20.87 24.68 -14.56
CA ARG A 233 21.74 24.02 -15.54
C ARG A 233 21.70 22.51 -15.36
N GLU A 234 21.88 21.79 -16.46
CA GLU A 234 21.81 20.32 -16.49
C GLU A 234 22.77 19.68 -15.48
N GLN A 235 24.04 20.08 -15.48
CA GLN A 235 25.04 19.46 -14.62
C GLN A 235 24.72 19.67 -13.13
N GLU A 236 24.32 20.87 -12.77
CA GLU A 236 23.98 21.25 -11.40
C GLU A 236 22.72 20.49 -10.90
N VAL A 237 21.73 20.28 -11.78
CA VAL A 237 20.54 19.48 -11.47
C VAL A 237 20.89 18.01 -11.31
N ARG A 238 21.75 17.46 -12.16
CA ARG A 238 22.23 16.08 -12.03
C ARG A 238 22.97 15.87 -10.69
N ASP A 239 23.86 16.79 -10.34
CA ASP A 239 24.61 16.73 -9.09
C ASP A 239 23.69 16.86 -7.87
N MET A 240 22.71 17.76 -7.94
CA MET A 240 21.72 17.96 -6.88
C MET A 240 20.80 16.74 -6.68
N LEU A 241 20.32 16.14 -7.77
CA LEU A 241 19.45 14.96 -7.70
C LEU A 241 20.21 13.71 -7.28
N GLY A 242 21.55 13.76 -7.25
CA GLY A 242 22.36 12.56 -7.04
C GLY A 242 22.15 11.53 -8.15
N THR A 243 21.55 11.95 -9.26
CA THR A 243 21.37 11.04 -10.39
C THR A 243 22.76 10.71 -10.91
N VAL A 244 23.15 9.48 -10.67
CA VAL A 244 24.35 8.90 -11.26
C VAL A 244 24.24 9.16 -12.75
N SER A 245 25.28 9.78 -13.32
CA SER A 245 25.32 10.06 -14.74
C SER A 245 24.88 8.81 -15.50
N ARG A 246 23.77 8.93 -16.23
CA ARG A 246 23.20 7.87 -17.08
C ARG A 246 24.29 7.21 -17.93
N ASP A 247 25.29 8.00 -18.32
CA ASP A 247 26.50 7.54 -19.02
C ASP A 247 27.27 6.48 -18.24
N ARG A 248 27.33 6.54 -16.89
CA ARG A 248 28.03 5.55 -16.08
C ARG A 248 27.24 4.27 -16.00
N VAL A 249 25.91 4.35 -15.86
CA VAL A 249 25.04 3.17 -15.91
C VAL A 249 25.11 2.51 -17.27
N LEU A 250 25.16 3.31 -18.34
CA LEU A 250 25.38 2.82 -19.71
C LEU A 250 26.74 2.12 -19.88
N LYS A 251 27.80 2.61 -19.25
CA LYS A 251 29.10 1.93 -19.24
C LYS A 251 29.05 0.60 -18.49
N ILE A 252 28.35 0.55 -17.35
CA ILE A 252 28.10 -0.72 -16.63
C ILE A 252 27.32 -1.68 -17.53
N LEU A 253 26.26 -1.19 -18.19
CA LEU A 253 25.47 -1.98 -19.12
C LEU A 253 26.32 -2.52 -20.26
N LYS A 254 27.16 -1.69 -20.90
CA LYS A 254 28.12 -2.11 -21.94
C LYS A 254 29.09 -3.16 -21.43
N ALA A 255 29.62 -3.02 -20.22
CA ALA A 255 30.50 -4.01 -19.60
C ALA A 255 29.76 -5.34 -19.36
N LEU A 256 28.48 -5.30 -18.93
CA LEU A 256 27.64 -6.50 -18.78
C LEU A 256 27.41 -7.20 -20.13
N MET A 257 27.12 -6.43 -21.22
CA MET A 257 26.93 -6.98 -22.56
C MET A 257 28.21 -7.65 -23.08
N ASN A 258 29.36 -7.01 -22.87
CA ASN A 258 30.67 -7.53 -23.22
C ASN A 258 31.17 -8.65 -22.27
N ARG A 259 30.41 -8.95 -21.20
CA ARG A 259 30.78 -9.93 -20.16
C ARG A 259 32.12 -9.63 -19.47
N ASP A 260 32.45 -8.36 -19.36
CA ASP A 260 33.66 -7.89 -18.68
C ASP A 260 33.38 -7.53 -17.24
N ALA A 261 33.52 -8.51 -16.34
CA ALA A 261 33.34 -8.32 -14.91
C ALA A 261 34.31 -7.25 -14.33
N LYS A 262 35.53 -7.16 -14.87
CA LYS A 262 36.54 -6.22 -14.40
C LYS A 262 36.14 -4.79 -14.75
N ALA A 263 35.71 -4.54 -15.98
CA ALA A 263 35.21 -3.23 -16.39
C ALA A 263 33.96 -2.83 -15.60
N ALA A 264 33.03 -3.76 -15.39
CA ALA A 264 31.83 -3.48 -14.58
C ALA A 264 32.18 -3.05 -13.15
N LEU A 265 33.07 -3.77 -12.46
CA LEU A 265 33.50 -3.43 -11.09
C LEU A 265 34.34 -2.15 -11.03
N GLN A 266 35.09 -1.82 -12.09
CA GLN A 266 35.81 -0.55 -12.18
C GLN A 266 34.86 0.64 -12.28
N GLU A 267 33.79 0.53 -13.05
CA GLU A 267 32.77 1.59 -13.11
C GLU A 267 32.02 1.73 -11.77
N VAL A 268 31.75 0.62 -11.06
CA VAL A 268 31.19 0.67 -9.70
C VAL A 268 32.14 1.36 -8.72
N ALA A 269 33.45 1.10 -8.80
CA ALA A 269 34.44 1.77 -7.98
C ALA A 269 34.51 3.29 -8.26
N ALA A 270 34.43 3.68 -9.54
CA ALA A 270 34.37 5.08 -9.93
C ALA A 270 33.06 5.77 -9.51
N LEU A 271 31.94 5.04 -9.44
CA LEU A 271 30.69 5.52 -8.87
C LEU A 271 30.80 5.78 -7.38
N ALA A 272 31.51 4.94 -6.65
CA ALA A 272 31.64 5.03 -5.20
C ALA A 272 32.31 6.34 -4.73
N GLU A 273 33.07 7.03 -5.58
CA GLU A 273 33.68 8.32 -5.28
C GLU A 273 32.63 9.45 -5.10
N PHE A 274 31.42 9.27 -5.64
CA PHE A 274 30.34 10.26 -5.60
C PHE A 274 29.22 9.90 -4.62
N THR A 275 29.45 8.95 -3.69
CA THR A 275 28.45 8.46 -2.71
C THR A 275 27.08 8.19 -3.34
N PRO A 276 27.00 7.32 -4.36
CA PRO A 276 25.76 7.12 -5.09
C PRO A 276 24.72 6.38 -4.24
N ASP A 277 23.45 6.67 -4.49
CA ASP A 277 22.34 5.79 -4.11
C ASP A 277 22.32 4.57 -5.05
N TYR A 278 22.80 3.44 -4.58
CA TYR A 278 22.86 2.20 -5.37
C TYR A 278 21.50 1.63 -5.74
N GLU A 279 20.44 1.96 -4.97
CA GLU A 279 19.07 1.58 -5.33
C GLU A 279 18.63 2.32 -6.60
N SER A 280 18.89 3.62 -6.67
CA SER A 280 18.61 4.43 -7.86
C SER A 280 19.46 4.01 -9.07
N VAL A 281 20.73 3.67 -8.88
CA VAL A 281 21.59 3.12 -9.95
C VAL A 281 21.01 1.84 -10.53
N LEU A 282 20.56 0.94 -9.65
CA LEU A 282 19.97 -0.34 -10.07
C LEU A 282 18.61 -0.14 -10.75
N ALA A 283 17.81 0.82 -10.28
CA ALA A 283 16.54 1.18 -10.91
C ALA A 283 16.74 1.70 -12.34
N GLU A 284 17.77 2.56 -12.55
CA GLU A 284 18.11 3.06 -13.90
C GLU A 284 18.64 1.95 -14.80
N LEU A 285 19.48 1.04 -14.27
CA LEU A 285 19.94 -0.14 -15.04
C LEU A 285 18.74 -1.01 -15.46
N LEU A 286 17.77 -1.24 -14.58
CA LEU A 286 16.54 -1.97 -14.89
C LEU A 286 15.70 -1.25 -15.95
N SER A 287 15.60 0.07 -15.90
CA SER A 287 14.92 0.89 -16.91
C SER A 287 15.57 0.72 -18.28
N MET A 288 16.91 0.77 -18.35
CA MET A 288 17.64 0.53 -19.61
C MET A 288 17.42 -0.88 -20.16
N LEU A 289 17.47 -1.91 -19.29
CA LEU A 289 17.19 -3.29 -19.68
C LEU A 289 15.76 -3.46 -20.21
N HIS A 290 14.78 -2.78 -19.61
CA HIS A 290 13.40 -2.76 -20.09
C HIS A 290 13.29 -2.10 -21.46
N HIS A 291 13.91 -0.93 -21.68
CA HIS A 291 13.94 -0.28 -22.99
C HIS A 291 14.62 -1.14 -24.06
N MET A 292 15.69 -1.84 -23.70
CA MET A 292 16.33 -2.81 -24.61
C MET A 292 15.38 -3.97 -24.97
N MET A 293 14.61 -4.49 -24.00
CA MET A 293 13.63 -5.55 -24.29
C MET A 293 12.53 -5.05 -25.21
N LEU A 294 12.03 -3.82 -25.01
CA LEU A 294 11.07 -3.18 -25.92
C LEU A 294 11.66 -3.00 -27.31
N GLY A 295 12.88 -2.46 -27.41
CA GLY A 295 13.58 -2.27 -28.68
C GLY A 295 13.81 -3.57 -29.45
N LYS A 296 14.00 -4.70 -28.73
CA LYS A 296 14.17 -6.01 -29.34
C LYS A 296 12.86 -6.67 -29.77
N THR A 297 11.77 -6.44 -29.04
CA THR A 297 10.49 -7.12 -29.24
C THR A 297 9.54 -6.30 -30.11
N VAL A 298 9.45 -4.99 -29.85
CA VAL A 298 8.58 -4.04 -30.54
C VAL A 298 9.34 -2.71 -30.73
N PRO A 299 10.23 -2.61 -31.73
CA PRO A 299 11.09 -1.42 -31.94
C PRO A 299 10.30 -0.11 -32.08
N GLU A 300 9.06 -0.20 -32.59
CA GLU A 300 8.14 0.93 -32.79
C GLU A 300 7.60 1.50 -31.45
N ALA A 301 7.61 0.70 -30.38
CA ALA A 301 7.15 1.12 -29.06
C ALA A 301 8.24 1.85 -28.25
N LEU A 302 9.46 1.92 -28.75
CA LEU A 302 10.52 2.68 -28.13
C LEU A 302 10.30 4.16 -28.44
N ASP A 303 9.90 4.93 -27.42
CA ASP A 303 9.63 6.36 -27.54
C ASP A 303 10.82 7.10 -28.17
N GLU A 304 10.54 8.05 -29.07
CA GLU A 304 11.57 8.91 -29.70
C GLU A 304 12.32 9.80 -28.68
N TYR A 305 11.77 9.91 -27.47
CA TYR A 305 12.31 10.70 -26.37
C TYR A 305 13.33 9.97 -25.47
N VAL A 306 13.66 8.71 -25.78
CA VAL A 306 14.72 7.99 -25.06
C VAL A 306 16.07 8.52 -25.52
N SER A 307 16.77 9.26 -24.66
CA SER A 307 18.00 10.02 -24.95
C SER A 307 19.14 9.21 -25.55
N GLU A 308 19.09 7.90 -25.56
CA GLU A 308 20.17 7.01 -26.00
C GLU A 308 19.65 5.88 -26.90
N ARG A 309 18.54 6.14 -27.58
CA ARG A 309 17.81 5.17 -28.40
C ARG A 309 18.73 4.39 -29.34
N GLU A 310 19.60 5.12 -30.08
CA GLU A 310 20.52 4.49 -31.05
C GLU A 310 21.49 3.53 -30.35
N THR A 311 22.11 3.98 -29.26
CA THR A 311 23.05 3.15 -28.49
C THR A 311 22.36 1.92 -27.86
N LEU A 312 21.13 2.07 -27.36
CA LEU A 312 20.37 0.96 -26.80
C LEU A 312 19.98 -0.06 -27.89
N LEU A 313 19.60 0.41 -29.09
CA LEU A 313 19.29 -0.48 -30.22
C LEU A 313 20.53 -1.25 -30.69
N GLU A 314 21.72 -0.61 -30.77
CA GLU A 314 22.97 -1.28 -31.05
C GLU A 314 23.30 -2.38 -30.02
N LEU A 315 23.09 -2.10 -28.74
CA LEU A 315 23.29 -3.09 -27.67
C LEU A 315 22.26 -4.24 -27.72
N CYS A 316 21.03 -3.97 -28.17
CA CYS A 316 20.01 -5.01 -28.35
C CYS A 316 20.43 -6.10 -29.33
N GLU A 317 21.25 -5.78 -30.35
CA GLU A 317 21.74 -6.74 -31.31
C GLU A 317 22.77 -7.72 -30.71
N GLN A 318 23.48 -7.31 -29.66
CA GLN A 318 24.57 -8.05 -29.04
C GLN A 318 24.13 -9.06 -27.98
N ILE A 319 22.87 -8.99 -27.48
CA ILE A 319 22.38 -9.85 -26.41
C ILE A 319 21.16 -10.65 -26.85
N SER A 320 21.01 -11.89 -26.35
CA SER A 320 19.77 -12.67 -26.56
C SER A 320 18.60 -12.12 -25.73
N GLY A 321 17.36 -12.35 -26.19
CA GLY A 321 16.19 -11.96 -25.41
C GLY A 321 16.10 -12.69 -24.07
N GLU A 322 16.57 -13.94 -24.03
CA GLU A 322 16.60 -14.78 -22.84
C GLU A 322 17.61 -14.25 -21.80
N ASP A 323 18.81 -13.87 -22.21
CA ASP A 323 19.81 -13.26 -21.34
C ASP A 323 19.31 -11.92 -20.78
N LEU A 324 18.67 -11.10 -21.63
CA LEU A 324 18.12 -9.81 -21.23
C LEU A 324 17.01 -9.97 -20.18
N GLN A 325 16.10 -10.93 -20.37
CA GLN A 325 15.06 -11.27 -19.42
C GLN A 325 15.64 -11.77 -18.09
N LEU A 326 16.69 -12.59 -18.17
CA LEU A 326 17.38 -13.09 -16.98
C LEU A 326 18.06 -11.95 -16.21
N PHE A 327 18.74 -11.02 -16.90
CA PHE A 327 19.34 -9.84 -16.26
C PHE A 327 18.30 -8.97 -15.57
N TYR A 328 17.16 -8.72 -16.23
CA TYR A 328 16.07 -7.98 -15.64
C TYR A 328 15.53 -8.65 -14.37
N GLN A 329 15.31 -9.97 -14.41
CA GLN A 329 14.85 -10.73 -13.25
C GLN A 329 15.85 -10.72 -12.09
N ILE A 330 17.15 -10.89 -12.37
CA ILE A 330 18.21 -10.80 -11.36
C ILE A 330 18.24 -9.40 -10.74
N GLY A 331 18.10 -8.36 -11.56
CA GLY A 331 18.07 -6.98 -11.10
C GLY A 331 16.86 -6.68 -10.19
N LEU A 332 15.65 -7.17 -10.53
CA LEU A 332 14.46 -7.02 -9.70
C LEU A 332 14.63 -7.68 -8.32
N ILE A 333 15.17 -8.92 -8.31
CA ILE A 333 15.47 -9.62 -7.05
C ILE A 333 16.55 -8.85 -6.27
N GLY A 334 17.59 -8.39 -6.96
CA GLY A 334 18.68 -7.62 -6.38
C GLY A 334 18.20 -6.32 -5.73
N ARG A 335 17.28 -5.60 -6.36
CA ARG A 335 16.69 -4.38 -5.80
C ARG A 335 15.95 -4.64 -4.49
N ARG A 336 15.20 -5.73 -4.41
CA ARG A 336 14.51 -6.14 -3.18
C ARG A 336 15.50 -6.52 -2.08
N ASP A 337 16.60 -7.18 -2.45
CA ASP A 337 17.58 -7.74 -1.51
C ASP A 337 18.67 -6.72 -1.12
N LEU A 338 18.81 -5.60 -1.86
CA LEU A 338 19.83 -4.58 -1.65
C LEU A 338 19.84 -4.00 -0.23
N PRO A 339 18.68 -3.64 0.39
CA PRO A 339 18.65 -3.14 1.76
C PRO A 339 19.06 -4.17 2.82
N LEU A 340 19.11 -5.47 2.46
CA LEU A 340 19.51 -6.56 3.34
C LEU A 340 21.02 -6.86 3.26
N ALA A 341 21.71 -6.27 2.29
CA ALA A 341 23.14 -6.48 2.11
C ALA A 341 23.96 -5.79 3.22
N PRO A 342 25.11 -6.35 3.64
CA PRO A 342 25.98 -5.74 4.65
C PRO A 342 26.46 -4.34 4.25
N THR A 343 26.65 -4.08 2.97
CA THR A 343 26.91 -2.78 2.37
C THR A 343 26.16 -2.66 1.06
N GLU A 344 25.57 -1.50 0.78
CA GLU A 344 24.81 -1.27 -0.46
C GLU A 344 25.69 -1.48 -1.71
N ARG A 345 26.95 -1.01 -1.65
CA ARG A 345 27.91 -1.23 -2.71
C ARG A 345 28.16 -2.73 -2.96
N GLY A 346 28.43 -3.50 -1.91
CA GLY A 346 28.67 -4.95 -2.05
C GLY A 346 27.44 -5.70 -2.55
N GLY A 347 26.25 -5.28 -2.13
CA GLY A 347 24.97 -5.78 -2.65
C GLY A 347 24.84 -5.52 -4.16
N PHE A 348 25.12 -4.30 -4.61
CA PHE A 348 25.08 -3.93 -6.03
C PHE A 348 26.12 -4.69 -6.86
N GLU A 349 27.38 -4.77 -6.39
CA GLU A 349 28.43 -5.57 -7.02
C GLU A 349 28.00 -7.04 -7.19
N MET A 350 27.36 -7.61 -6.16
CA MET A 350 26.88 -8.99 -6.21
C MET A 350 25.74 -9.19 -7.23
N VAL A 351 24.86 -8.21 -7.40
CA VAL A 351 23.82 -8.25 -8.44
C VAL A 351 24.46 -8.32 -9.83
N LEU A 352 25.45 -7.46 -10.11
CA LEU A 352 26.15 -7.48 -11.40
C LEU A 352 26.91 -8.80 -11.64
N LEU A 353 27.58 -9.32 -10.60
CA LEU A 353 28.28 -10.61 -10.69
C LEU A 353 27.30 -11.77 -10.93
N ARG A 354 26.09 -11.74 -10.33
CA ARG A 354 25.04 -12.73 -10.63
C ARG A 354 24.59 -12.65 -12.08
N MET A 355 24.39 -11.46 -12.65
CA MET A 355 24.06 -11.28 -14.07
C MET A 355 25.13 -11.90 -15.00
N LEU A 356 26.40 -11.76 -14.62
CA LEU A 356 27.51 -12.32 -15.40
C LEU A 356 27.69 -13.84 -15.25
N ALA A 357 27.39 -14.37 -14.05
CA ALA A 357 27.59 -15.78 -13.70
C ALA A 357 26.48 -16.71 -14.20
N PHE A 358 25.21 -16.25 -14.12
CA PHE A 358 24.07 -17.07 -14.52
C PHE A 358 23.79 -16.96 -16.01
N ARG A 359 23.49 -18.09 -16.64
CA ARG A 359 23.11 -18.18 -18.06
C ARG A 359 21.94 -19.13 -18.21
N PRO A 360 21.02 -18.86 -19.14
CA PRO A 360 20.05 -19.86 -19.57
C PRO A 360 20.82 -21.10 -20.06
N ALA A 361 20.41 -22.28 -19.60
CA ALA A 361 21.03 -23.53 -20.09
C ALA A 361 20.74 -23.66 -21.58
N GLN A 362 21.78 -23.52 -22.42
CA GLN A 362 21.64 -23.89 -23.82
C GLN A 362 21.34 -25.39 -23.86
N ALA A 363 20.19 -25.76 -24.41
CA ALA A 363 19.88 -27.14 -24.67
C ALA A 363 21.03 -27.72 -25.50
N ALA A 364 21.80 -28.63 -24.92
CA ALA A 364 22.85 -29.32 -25.63
C ALA A 364 22.21 -30.03 -26.83
N VAL A 365 22.48 -29.55 -28.03
CA VAL A 365 22.15 -30.28 -29.24
C VAL A 365 22.89 -31.63 -29.10
N PRO A 366 22.19 -32.77 -29.07
CA PRO A 366 22.87 -34.04 -28.94
C PRO A 366 23.80 -34.20 -30.16
N ALA A 367 25.11 -34.20 -29.91
CA ALA A 367 26.07 -34.51 -30.92
C ALA A 367 25.74 -35.88 -31.47
N SER A 368 25.36 -35.94 -32.74
CA SER A 368 25.18 -37.17 -33.49
C SER A 368 26.51 -37.91 -33.57
N SER A 369 26.78 -38.76 -32.61
CA SER A 369 27.86 -39.74 -32.69
C SER A 369 27.48 -40.82 -33.71
N ASN A 370 28.01 -40.69 -34.91
CA ASN A 370 28.13 -41.80 -35.86
C ASN A 370 28.97 -42.90 -35.23
N VAL A 371 28.35 -43.93 -34.71
CA VAL A 371 29.01 -45.24 -34.52
C VAL A 371 28.29 -46.23 -35.39
N ARG A 372 29.00 -46.61 -36.48
CA ARG A 372 28.73 -47.81 -37.29
C ARG A 372 28.99 -49.04 -36.45
N GLY A 373 28.08 -49.99 -36.56
CA GLY A 373 28.52 -51.42 -36.54
C GLY A 373 27.78 -52.32 -35.58
N THR A 374 27.04 -53.18 -36.21
CA THR A 374 26.74 -54.58 -36.03
C THR A 374 25.39 -54.93 -35.43
N GLU A 375 24.63 -55.48 -36.37
CA GLU A 375 23.41 -56.28 -36.18
C GLU A 375 23.64 -57.45 -35.24
N GLN A 376 22.66 -57.69 -34.36
CA GLN A 376 22.01 -59.01 -34.28
C GLN A 376 20.74 -58.95 -33.45
N PRO A 377 19.71 -59.72 -33.83
CA PRO A 377 18.34 -59.54 -33.35
C PRO A 377 17.99 -60.51 -32.21
N ARG A 378 17.24 -60.10 -31.25
CA ARG A 378 16.41 -61.03 -30.45
C ARG A 378 15.16 -60.32 -29.89
N GLN A 379 14.06 -60.70 -30.54
CA GLN A 379 12.80 -61.22 -30.02
C GLN A 379 12.10 -60.42 -28.92
N SER A 380 10.99 -59.83 -29.36
CA SER A 380 9.80 -59.57 -28.55
C SER A 380 9.21 -60.90 -27.99
N PRO A 381 8.49 -60.84 -26.89
CA PRO A 381 7.06 -61.10 -27.03
C PRO A 381 6.14 -60.17 -26.22
N SER A 382 5.16 -59.74 -26.94
CA SER A 382 3.71 -59.90 -26.71
C SER A 382 3.05 -59.18 -25.55
N LYS A 383 2.15 -58.29 -25.94
CA LYS A 383 0.90 -57.92 -25.23
C LYS A 383 0.02 -59.15 -24.96
N PRO A 384 -0.91 -59.03 -24.01
CA PRO A 384 -2.29 -58.80 -24.38
C PRO A 384 -2.96 -57.75 -23.46
N THR A 385 -3.73 -56.84 -24.07
CA THR A 385 -5.20 -56.83 -24.38
C THR A 385 -6.03 -57.31 -23.17
N THR A 386 -6.94 -56.60 -22.63
CA THR A 386 -8.22 -56.04 -23.04
C THR A 386 -8.96 -55.46 -21.83
N VAL A 387 -9.57 -54.28 -21.95
CA VAL A 387 -11.00 -54.00 -21.94
C VAL A 387 -11.73 -54.27 -20.62
N THR A 388 -12.36 -53.27 -19.99
CA THR A 388 -13.77 -52.93 -20.12
C THR A 388 -14.16 -51.77 -19.15
N LYS A 389 -14.74 -50.73 -19.70
CA LYS A 389 -16.00 -50.03 -19.44
C LYS A 389 -16.44 -49.77 -17.98
N ALA A 390 -16.50 -48.48 -17.72
CA ALA A 390 -17.66 -47.64 -17.43
C ALA A 390 -18.76 -48.20 -16.50
N ALA A 391 -19.03 -47.44 -15.44
CA ALA A 391 -20.41 -47.16 -15.01
C ALA A 391 -20.47 -45.86 -14.21
N LYS A 392 -21.38 -45.00 -14.66
CA LYS A 392 -21.85 -43.74 -14.06
C LYS A 392 -22.98 -44.06 -13.05
N PRO A 393 -23.34 -43.12 -12.18
CA PRO A 393 -24.10 -43.34 -10.94
C PRO A 393 -25.62 -43.40 -11.18
N PRO A 394 -26.41 -43.75 -10.19
CA PRO A 394 -27.83 -43.42 -10.20
C PRO A 394 -28.14 -42.24 -9.28
N ARG A 395 -28.94 -41.37 -9.86
CA ARG A 395 -29.84 -40.37 -9.29
C ARG A 395 -31.08 -41.08 -8.75
N SER A 396 -31.69 -40.54 -7.73
CA SER A 396 -33.14 -40.26 -7.60
C SER A 396 -33.46 -40.02 -6.12
N THR A 397 -34.02 -38.84 -5.83
CA THR A 397 -35.43 -38.49 -5.61
C THR A 397 -35.96 -39.06 -4.28
N GLU A 398 -36.62 -38.34 -3.43
CA GLU A 398 -37.66 -37.29 -3.49
C GLU A 398 -37.92 -36.74 -2.09
N VAL A 399 -38.15 -35.42 -1.98
CA VAL A 399 -39.31 -34.71 -1.47
C VAL A 399 -39.95 -35.17 -0.13
N GLY A 400 -40.04 -34.21 0.78
CA GLY A 400 -40.94 -34.29 1.94
C GLY A 400 -40.76 -33.09 2.87
N ALA A 401 -41.43 -32.00 2.57
CA ALA A 401 -42.39 -31.20 3.32
C ALA A 401 -42.02 -30.64 4.69
N VAL A 402 -41.86 -29.34 4.69
CA VAL A 402 -42.41 -28.31 5.57
C VAL A 402 -43.04 -28.74 6.91
N ALA A 403 -42.46 -28.20 8.00
CA ALA A 403 -43.24 -27.85 9.18
C ALA A 403 -42.55 -26.67 9.91
N GLU A 404 -43.31 -25.62 10.07
CA GLU A 404 -43.03 -24.36 10.77
C GLU A 404 -43.10 -24.51 12.28
N PRO A 405 -42.52 -23.59 13.08
CA PRO A 405 -42.19 -23.82 14.47
C PRO A 405 -43.31 -23.45 15.46
N ALA A 406 -43.39 -24.16 16.56
CA ALA A 406 -44.20 -23.77 17.68
C ALA A 406 -43.31 -23.37 18.89
N PRO A 407 -43.80 -22.52 19.80
CA PRO A 407 -42.98 -21.72 20.70
C PRO A 407 -42.52 -22.48 21.94
N VAL A 408 -41.28 -22.18 22.32
CA VAL A 408 -40.69 -22.75 23.56
C VAL A 408 -41.12 -21.90 24.75
N GLN A 409 -41.88 -22.52 25.64
CA GLN A 409 -42.21 -22.00 26.95
C GLN A 409 -41.02 -22.14 27.89
N HIS A 410 -40.75 -21.06 28.62
CA HIS A 410 -39.90 -21.04 29.79
C HIS A 410 -40.32 -22.08 30.82
N ARG A 411 -39.37 -22.86 31.29
CA ARG A 411 -39.48 -23.53 32.59
C ARG A 411 -38.16 -23.45 33.35
N ALA A 412 -38.12 -22.50 34.25
CA ALA A 412 -37.13 -22.44 35.31
C ALA A 412 -37.21 -23.73 36.14
N GLN A 413 -36.12 -24.44 36.28
CA GLN A 413 -35.87 -25.30 37.43
C GLN A 413 -34.38 -25.31 37.73
N ALA A 414 -34.05 -24.71 38.87
CA ALA A 414 -32.75 -24.84 39.49
C ALA A 414 -32.40 -26.31 39.70
N LYS A 415 -31.27 -26.75 39.14
CA LYS A 415 -30.53 -27.92 39.61
C LYS A 415 -29.09 -27.49 39.78
N ALA A 416 -28.70 -27.37 41.05
CA ALA A 416 -27.31 -27.40 41.43
C ALA A 416 -26.72 -28.73 40.97
N ALA A 417 -26.01 -28.73 39.84
CA ALA A 417 -25.14 -29.79 39.42
C ALA A 417 -23.76 -29.15 39.21
N ARG A 418 -22.81 -29.52 40.03
CA ARG A 418 -21.38 -29.29 39.82
C ARG A 418 -21.05 -29.80 38.43
N VAL A 419 -20.81 -28.92 37.51
CA VAL A 419 -20.17 -29.20 36.23
C VAL A 419 -18.84 -28.46 36.33
N GLU A 420 -17.74 -29.19 36.33
CA GLU A 420 -16.43 -28.68 36.02
C GLU A 420 -16.50 -28.19 34.57
N GLN A 421 -17.01 -26.97 34.35
CA GLN A 421 -16.96 -26.31 33.06
C GLN A 421 -15.53 -25.84 32.87
N ASP A 422 -14.90 -26.34 31.80
CA ASP A 422 -13.58 -25.88 31.39
C ASP A 422 -13.61 -24.37 31.16
N TRP A 423 -12.72 -23.61 31.79
CA TRP A 423 -12.62 -22.14 31.66
C TRP A 423 -12.60 -21.69 30.19
N ARG A 424 -12.03 -22.52 29.31
CA ARG A 424 -11.99 -22.28 27.87
C ARG A 424 -13.39 -22.22 27.26
N GLN A 425 -14.28 -23.11 27.63
CA GLN A 425 -15.67 -23.12 27.12
C GLN A 425 -16.47 -21.93 27.63
N ILE A 426 -16.26 -21.53 28.88
CA ILE A 426 -16.88 -20.31 29.44
C ILE A 426 -16.40 -19.09 28.64
N MET A 427 -15.09 -18.95 28.40
CA MET A 427 -14.48 -17.82 27.69
C MET A 427 -14.96 -17.71 26.24
N GLU A 428 -15.20 -18.84 25.55
CA GLU A 428 -15.76 -18.84 24.18
C GLU A 428 -17.20 -18.35 24.12
N GLY A 429 -17.97 -18.54 25.18
CA GLY A 429 -19.34 -18.06 25.32
C GLY A 429 -19.47 -16.60 25.77
N LEU A 430 -18.37 -15.97 26.22
CA LEU A 430 -18.39 -14.57 26.69
C LEU A 430 -18.29 -13.58 25.53
N ALA A 431 -19.15 -12.56 25.51
CA ALA A 431 -19.10 -11.46 24.54
C ALA A 431 -18.03 -10.42 24.89
N ILE A 432 -16.76 -10.84 25.00
CA ILE A 432 -15.61 -10.00 25.36
C ILE A 432 -14.64 -9.83 24.20
N SER A 433 -13.97 -8.66 24.11
CA SER A 433 -13.01 -8.34 23.07
C SER A 433 -11.82 -7.53 23.60
N GLY A 434 -10.74 -7.45 22.83
CA GLY A 434 -9.58 -6.63 23.14
C GLY A 434 -8.89 -7.05 24.44
N MET A 435 -8.50 -6.08 25.28
CA MET A 435 -7.72 -6.28 26.49
C MET A 435 -8.42 -7.17 27.52
N VAL A 436 -9.78 -7.16 27.58
CA VAL A 436 -10.57 -8.00 28.48
C VAL A 436 -10.45 -9.47 28.06
N ARG A 437 -10.50 -9.76 26.76
CA ARG A 437 -10.30 -11.12 26.24
C ARG A 437 -8.86 -11.60 26.48
N GLN A 438 -7.87 -10.74 26.34
CA GLN A 438 -6.49 -11.07 26.64
C GLN A 438 -6.29 -11.39 28.14
N LEU A 439 -6.91 -10.61 29.03
CA LEU A 439 -6.88 -10.91 30.47
C LEU A 439 -7.50 -12.28 30.76
N ALA A 440 -8.71 -12.54 30.26
CA ALA A 440 -9.42 -13.82 30.46
C ALA A 440 -8.65 -15.02 29.90
N ALA A 441 -8.03 -14.88 28.72
CA ALA A 441 -7.25 -15.92 28.07
C ALA A 441 -5.95 -16.29 28.83
N ASN A 442 -5.39 -15.35 29.59
CA ASN A 442 -4.22 -15.58 30.44
C ASN A 442 -4.56 -15.92 31.90
N CYS A 443 -5.86 -16.10 32.23
CA CYS A 443 -6.32 -16.56 33.52
C CYS A 443 -6.67 -18.07 33.49
N THR A 444 -6.59 -18.70 34.65
CA THR A 444 -7.08 -20.07 34.91
C THR A 444 -8.17 -20.04 35.96
N LEU A 445 -9.20 -20.89 35.84
CA LEU A 445 -10.22 -21.01 36.86
C LEU A 445 -9.65 -21.78 38.08
N VAL A 446 -9.56 -21.11 39.22
CA VAL A 446 -9.03 -21.67 40.45
C VAL A 446 -10.15 -22.29 41.27
N GLN A 447 -11.25 -21.54 41.44
CA GLN A 447 -12.39 -21.96 42.26
C GLN A 447 -13.66 -21.27 41.77
N GLN A 448 -14.77 -22.03 41.83
CA GLN A 448 -16.11 -21.53 41.58
C GLN A 448 -17.04 -21.99 42.68
N GLU A 449 -17.51 -21.09 43.51
CA GLU A 449 -18.46 -21.38 44.59
C GLU A 449 -19.67 -20.45 44.48
N GLY A 450 -20.78 -20.99 44.00
CA GLY A 450 -22.00 -20.20 43.81
C GLY A 450 -21.76 -19.00 42.91
N ASN A 451 -21.86 -17.79 43.48
CA ASN A 451 -21.67 -16.52 42.75
C ASN A 451 -20.23 -15.98 42.80
N LEU A 452 -19.30 -16.69 43.44
CA LEU A 452 -17.89 -16.29 43.51
C LEU A 452 -17.08 -17.07 42.49
N ILE A 453 -16.36 -16.36 41.64
CA ILE A 453 -15.40 -16.94 40.67
C ILE A 453 -14.02 -16.41 41.01
N CYS A 454 -13.09 -17.30 41.33
CA CYS A 454 -11.69 -16.98 41.57
C CYS A 454 -10.86 -17.40 40.35
N LEU A 455 -10.17 -16.47 39.76
CA LEU A 455 -9.25 -16.67 38.63
C LEU A 455 -7.80 -16.50 39.08
N GLY A 456 -6.91 -17.36 38.61
CA GLY A 456 -5.46 -17.24 38.80
C GLY A 456 -4.80 -16.58 37.61
N LEU A 457 -4.00 -15.55 37.82
CA LEU A 457 -3.21 -14.86 36.81
C LEU A 457 -1.72 -15.02 37.10
N ASP A 458 -0.93 -15.38 36.08
CA ASP A 458 0.53 -15.48 36.22
C ASP A 458 1.17 -14.11 36.46
N GLN A 459 2.25 -14.09 37.25
CA GLN A 459 2.98 -12.87 37.61
C GLN A 459 3.52 -12.11 36.39
N GLY A 460 3.88 -12.83 35.31
CA GLY A 460 4.36 -12.24 34.05
C GLY A 460 3.28 -11.42 33.31
N HIS A 461 2.01 -11.68 33.58
CA HIS A 461 0.88 -11.02 32.96
C HIS A 461 0.18 -9.98 33.85
N LYS A 462 0.80 -9.58 34.95
CA LYS A 462 0.26 -8.58 35.90
C LYS A 462 -0.12 -7.24 35.24
N THR A 463 0.54 -6.86 34.16
CA THR A 463 0.23 -5.62 33.40
C THR A 463 -1.14 -5.63 32.73
N LEU A 464 -1.74 -6.81 32.50
CA LEU A 464 -3.09 -6.96 31.95
C LEU A 464 -4.17 -6.69 32.99
N LEU A 465 -3.85 -6.76 34.29
CA LEU A 465 -4.80 -6.53 35.36
C LEU A 465 -5.05 -5.03 35.53
N ASN A 466 -6.19 -4.57 35.02
CA ASN A 466 -6.65 -3.20 35.11
C ASN A 466 -8.07 -3.20 35.72
N PRO A 467 -8.40 -2.30 36.68
CA PRO A 467 -9.72 -2.22 37.30
C PRO A 467 -10.88 -2.08 36.31
N LYS A 468 -10.66 -1.48 35.13
CA LYS A 468 -11.66 -1.41 34.06
C LYS A 468 -11.88 -2.76 33.37
N ALA A 469 -10.80 -3.51 33.13
CA ALA A 469 -10.88 -4.83 32.50
C ALA A 469 -11.52 -5.84 33.44
N GLU A 470 -11.19 -5.81 34.73
CA GLU A 470 -11.76 -6.66 35.78
C GLU A 470 -13.28 -6.45 35.90
N LYS A 471 -13.75 -5.19 36.03
CA LYS A 471 -15.18 -4.88 36.07
C LYS A 471 -15.94 -5.34 34.83
N ARG A 472 -15.33 -5.18 33.66
CA ARG A 472 -15.96 -5.57 32.39
C ARG A 472 -16.01 -7.09 32.22
N LEU A 473 -15.00 -7.81 32.71
CA LEU A 473 -14.99 -9.27 32.77
C LEU A 473 -16.05 -9.78 33.77
N GLN A 474 -16.15 -9.16 34.95
CA GLN A 474 -17.17 -9.47 35.94
C GLN A 474 -18.59 -9.27 35.37
N GLN A 475 -18.81 -8.16 34.66
CA GLN A 475 -20.10 -7.89 34.02
C GLN A 475 -20.43 -8.95 32.96
N ALA A 476 -19.48 -9.31 32.09
CA ALA A 476 -19.68 -10.31 31.06
C ALA A 476 -19.97 -11.71 31.65
N LEU A 477 -19.31 -12.07 32.76
CA LEU A 477 -19.61 -13.28 33.50
C LEU A 477 -21.02 -13.25 34.12
N GLY A 478 -21.43 -12.09 34.65
CA GLY A 478 -22.79 -11.88 35.17
C GLY A 478 -23.85 -12.07 34.09
N GLU A 479 -23.63 -11.53 32.89
CA GLU A 479 -24.50 -11.69 31.71
C GLU A 479 -24.55 -13.14 31.23
N TYR A 480 -23.42 -13.86 31.26
CA TYR A 480 -23.33 -15.26 30.82
C TYR A 480 -24.04 -16.22 31.77
N PHE A 481 -23.91 -16.01 33.10
CA PHE A 481 -24.51 -16.89 34.10
C PHE A 481 -25.89 -16.41 34.57
N ASP A 482 -26.39 -15.26 34.09
CA ASP A 482 -27.63 -14.59 34.51
C ASP A 482 -27.72 -14.46 36.05
N ALA A 483 -26.59 -14.07 36.67
CA ALA A 483 -26.42 -13.96 38.11
C ALA A 483 -25.47 -12.81 38.47
N ASP A 484 -25.62 -12.27 39.69
CA ASP A 484 -24.68 -11.28 40.23
C ASP A 484 -23.38 -11.99 40.68
N ILE A 485 -22.37 -11.97 39.80
CA ILE A 485 -21.10 -12.67 40.02
C ILE A 485 -20.07 -11.75 40.65
N ARG A 486 -19.44 -12.26 41.70
CA ARG A 486 -18.26 -11.64 42.29
C ARG A 486 -17.00 -12.28 41.74
N LEU A 487 -16.16 -11.47 41.06
CA LEU A 487 -14.89 -11.91 40.47
C LEU A 487 -13.73 -11.54 41.40
N GLU A 488 -12.87 -12.47 41.69
CA GLU A 488 -11.60 -12.26 42.39
C GLU A 488 -10.45 -12.80 41.52
N ILE A 489 -9.43 -11.98 41.28
CA ILE A 489 -8.26 -12.37 40.47
C ILE A 489 -7.03 -12.40 41.38
N GLU A 490 -6.48 -13.61 41.61
CA GLU A 490 -5.29 -13.81 42.40
C GLU A 490 -4.05 -13.90 41.51
N ILE A 491 -2.99 -13.21 41.89
CA ILE A 491 -1.68 -13.33 41.21
C ILE A 491 -0.92 -14.48 41.84
N ARG A 492 -0.65 -15.55 41.08
CA ARG A 492 0.07 -16.75 41.56
C ARG A 492 1.38 -16.91 40.79
N PRO A 493 2.52 -17.15 41.46
CA PRO A 493 3.76 -17.51 40.80
C PRO A 493 3.73 -19.02 40.44
N GLY A 494 3.83 -19.35 39.14
CA GLY A 494 3.85 -20.72 38.64
C GLY A 494 2.45 -21.34 38.59
N GLN A 495 1.90 -21.49 37.40
CA GLN A 495 0.57 -22.06 37.23
C GLN A 495 0.60 -23.60 37.28
N GLU A 496 -0.26 -24.22 38.09
CA GLU A 496 -0.49 -25.68 38.09
C GLU A 496 -1.35 -26.12 36.88
N HIS A 497 -2.05 -25.18 36.21
CA HIS A 497 -2.94 -25.47 35.07
C HIS A 497 -2.60 -24.59 33.86
N GLU A 498 -2.71 -25.20 32.68
CA GLU A 498 -2.44 -24.49 31.41
C GLU A 498 -3.52 -23.43 31.14
N THR A 499 -3.10 -22.18 30.80
CA THR A 499 -4.05 -21.12 30.42
C THR A 499 -4.60 -21.36 29.02
N PRO A 500 -5.82 -20.86 28.70
CA PRO A 500 -6.36 -20.92 27.33
C PRO A 500 -5.41 -20.36 26.29
N ALA A 501 -4.70 -19.27 26.58
CA ALA A 501 -3.70 -18.66 25.69
C ALA A 501 -2.48 -19.59 25.47
N ALA A 502 -2.01 -20.27 26.51
CA ALA A 502 -0.89 -21.21 26.40
C ALA A 502 -1.29 -22.47 25.60
N ALA A 503 -2.50 -22.99 25.83
CA ALA A 503 -3.05 -24.09 25.05
C ALA A 503 -3.19 -23.75 23.57
N GLU A 504 -3.72 -22.57 23.23
CA GLU A 504 -3.85 -22.10 21.86
C GLU A 504 -2.48 -21.92 21.19
N ALA A 505 -1.50 -21.35 21.89
CA ALA A 505 -0.14 -21.20 21.40
C ALA A 505 0.53 -22.58 21.16
N ARG A 506 0.29 -23.57 22.03
CA ARG A 506 0.78 -24.93 21.85
C ARG A 506 0.16 -25.59 20.64
N GLU A 507 -1.17 -25.56 20.53
CA GLU A 507 -1.89 -26.12 19.37
C GLU A 507 -1.40 -25.51 18.04
N LYS A 508 -1.19 -24.19 18.02
CA LYS A 508 -0.65 -23.50 16.85
C LYS A 508 0.78 -23.94 16.51
N SER A 509 1.61 -24.12 17.54
CA SER A 509 2.98 -24.62 17.37
C SER A 509 3.00 -26.09 16.89
N GLU A 510 2.11 -26.93 17.40
CA GLU A 510 1.99 -28.31 16.97
C GLU A 510 1.48 -28.42 15.52
N ARG A 511 0.47 -27.64 15.13
CA ARG A 511 0.00 -27.57 13.73
C ARG A 511 1.10 -27.09 12.79
N GLN A 512 1.86 -26.09 13.20
CA GLN A 512 3.00 -25.59 12.42
C GLN A 512 4.05 -26.68 12.21
N ARG A 513 4.43 -27.40 13.28
CA ARG A 513 5.38 -28.54 13.20
C ARG A 513 4.86 -29.69 12.35
N GLN A 514 3.57 -29.99 12.42
CA GLN A 514 2.96 -31.01 11.57
C GLN A 514 2.97 -30.61 10.10
N ALA A 515 2.70 -29.33 9.79
CA ALA A 515 2.77 -28.82 8.43
C ALA A 515 4.21 -28.84 7.89
N GLU A 516 5.19 -28.44 8.69
CA GLU A 516 6.61 -28.52 8.34
C GLU A 516 7.04 -29.97 8.06
N LYS A 517 6.66 -30.89 8.92
CA LYS A 517 6.96 -32.32 8.77
C LYS A 517 6.28 -32.93 7.53
N ALA A 518 5.01 -32.57 7.27
CA ALA A 518 4.30 -33.03 6.07
C ALA A 518 4.96 -32.56 4.78
N ILE A 519 5.47 -31.33 4.74
CA ILE A 519 6.23 -30.81 3.59
C ILE A 519 7.59 -31.47 3.47
N GLU A 520 8.26 -31.76 4.58
CA GLU A 520 9.54 -32.48 4.56
C GLU A 520 9.40 -33.94 4.07
N GLU A 521 8.31 -34.59 4.36
CA GLU A 521 7.99 -35.96 3.97
C GLU A 521 7.36 -36.04 2.56
N ASP A 522 7.00 -34.89 1.94
CA ASP A 522 6.41 -34.86 0.61
C ASP A 522 7.40 -35.33 -0.46
N GLY A 523 6.99 -36.31 -1.26
CA GLY A 523 7.86 -36.95 -2.25
C GLY A 523 8.38 -35.99 -3.34
N PHE A 524 7.63 -34.93 -3.66
CA PHE A 524 8.06 -33.91 -4.61
C PHE A 524 9.16 -33.04 -3.99
N VAL A 525 8.99 -32.62 -2.74
CA VAL A 525 9.99 -31.85 -2.00
C VAL A 525 11.27 -32.64 -1.80
N GLN A 526 11.17 -33.94 -1.48
CA GLN A 526 12.33 -34.82 -1.38
C GLN A 526 13.08 -34.96 -2.72
N ALA A 527 12.36 -35.11 -3.81
CA ALA A 527 12.96 -35.18 -5.14
C ALA A 527 13.65 -33.85 -5.54
N MET A 528 13.10 -32.72 -5.10
CA MET A 528 13.71 -31.40 -5.30
C MET A 528 14.97 -31.24 -4.45
N LYS A 529 14.97 -31.70 -3.18
CA LYS A 529 16.16 -31.71 -2.31
C LYS A 529 17.28 -32.57 -2.93
N GLU A 530 16.95 -33.78 -3.42
CA GLU A 530 17.94 -34.69 -3.99
C GLU A 530 18.51 -34.26 -5.36
N LYS A 531 17.64 -33.76 -6.27
CA LYS A 531 18.03 -33.41 -7.63
C LYS A 531 18.60 -32.02 -7.80
N PHE A 532 18.13 -31.05 -6.98
CA PHE A 532 18.43 -29.63 -7.12
C PHE A 532 19.11 -29.03 -5.91
N ASN A 533 19.40 -29.84 -4.86
CA ASN A 533 19.94 -29.38 -3.58
C ASN A 533 19.11 -28.22 -2.99
N ALA A 534 17.78 -28.29 -3.17
CA ALA A 534 16.86 -27.28 -2.68
C ALA A 534 16.66 -27.42 -1.17
N GLU A 535 16.51 -26.33 -0.44
CA GLU A 535 16.20 -26.31 0.98
C GLU A 535 14.87 -25.58 1.22
N VAL A 536 14.07 -26.08 2.18
CA VAL A 536 12.85 -25.40 2.61
C VAL A 536 13.26 -24.21 3.48
N VAL A 537 12.84 -23.01 3.08
CA VAL A 537 13.16 -21.79 3.83
C VAL A 537 12.46 -21.81 5.18
N PRO A 538 13.18 -21.69 6.30
CA PRO A 538 12.57 -21.66 7.63
C PRO A 538 11.49 -20.56 7.72
N GLY A 539 10.28 -20.94 8.21
CA GLY A 539 9.14 -20.01 8.36
C GLY A 539 8.33 -19.73 7.08
N SER A 540 8.66 -20.36 5.94
CA SER A 540 7.86 -20.24 4.69
C SER A 540 6.62 -21.12 4.69
N VAL A 541 6.63 -22.19 5.46
CA VAL A 541 5.52 -23.12 5.59
C VAL A 541 4.43 -22.52 6.47
N ARG A 542 3.21 -22.48 5.97
CA ARG A 542 2.03 -22.05 6.75
C ARG A 542 0.95 -23.13 6.67
N PRO A 543 0.37 -23.55 7.79
CA PRO A 543 -0.77 -24.45 7.75
C PRO A 543 -1.95 -23.76 7.05
N VAL A 544 -2.67 -24.52 6.21
CA VAL A 544 -3.90 -24.01 5.56
C VAL A 544 -4.97 -23.93 6.65
N GLU A 545 -5.57 -22.76 6.83
CA GLU A 545 -6.74 -22.61 7.70
C GLU A 545 -7.93 -23.19 6.95
N ASP A 546 -8.53 -24.24 7.50
CA ASP A 546 -9.82 -24.75 7.02
C ASP A 546 -10.89 -23.68 7.31
N ASN A 547 -11.47 -23.14 6.21
CA ASN A 547 -12.58 -22.18 6.24
C ASN A 547 -13.89 -22.89 6.62
#